data_2e8c20421f4e14bc4e4d54397e972f0d
#
_entry.id   2e8c20421f4e14bc4e4d54397e972f0d
#
_cell.length_a   1.000
_cell.length_b   1.000
_cell.length_c   1.000
_cell.angle_alpha   90.00
_cell.angle_beta   90.00
_cell.angle_gamma   90.00
#
_symmetry.space_group_name_H-M   'P 1'
#
loop_
_entity.id
_entity.type
_entity.pdbx_description
1 polymer ?
#
loop_
_entity_poly.entity_id
_entity_poly.type
_entity_poly.pdbx_seq_one_letter_code
_entity_poly.pdbx_strand_id
1 'polypeptide(L)'
;KNLGDKLIVALNSDNWLEKKKGKFFMPFIERETIVKSIIYVDEVISFDDDAKGSCINALEKVKLLYPNDEIYFANGGDRNKKNIPEMEVSNINFIFSVGGDDKKNSSSWILNKWQYYFEERQWGSFFNLFETKNIKVKELIIEPGKAMSFQKHLKRNEIWLVSDGSCEVNSAISNPEQEDKKIILNKFDYHIVPVEQWHQICNPFDKTAHIIE
;
A
#
# COMPACT_ATOMS: atom_id res chain seq x y z
N LYS A 1 10.42 -8.34 25.04
CA LYS A 1 10.45 -8.90 26.40
C LYS A 1 11.77 -8.62 27.15
N ASN A 2 12.89 -8.40 26.49
CA ASN A 2 14.16 -8.07 27.17
C ASN A 2 14.20 -6.63 27.76
N LEU A 3 13.14 -5.84 27.55
CA LEU A 3 13.04 -4.44 27.99
C LEU A 3 12.23 -4.30 29.28
N GLY A 4 11.58 -5.37 29.76
CA GLY A 4 10.77 -5.38 30.96
C GLY A 4 10.26 -6.75 31.31
N ASP A 5 9.66 -6.88 32.48
CA ASP A 5 9.16 -8.15 33.03
C ASP A 5 7.83 -8.56 32.38
N LYS A 6 6.99 -7.59 32.04
CA LYS A 6 5.68 -7.78 31.43
C LYS A 6 5.58 -7.05 30.08
N LEU A 7 5.09 -7.75 29.05
CA LEU A 7 4.81 -7.17 27.74
C LEU A 7 3.30 -7.02 27.56
N ILE A 8 2.84 -5.77 27.47
CA ILE A 8 1.46 -5.41 27.18
C ILE A 8 1.37 -4.93 25.74
N VAL A 9 0.43 -5.46 24.97
CA VAL A 9 0.16 -5.03 23.60
C VAL A 9 -1.19 -4.33 23.55
N ALA A 10 -1.20 -3.06 23.16
CA ALA A 10 -2.41 -2.30 22.93
C ALA A 10 -2.82 -2.38 21.45
N LEU A 11 -4.07 -2.76 21.17
CA LEU A 11 -4.60 -2.91 19.82
C LEU A 11 -5.58 -1.78 19.49
N ASN A 12 -5.36 -1.16 18.33
CA ASN A 12 -6.30 -0.19 17.78
C ASN A 12 -7.67 -0.82 17.47
N SER A 13 -8.73 -0.04 17.59
CA SER A 13 -10.10 -0.46 17.26
C SER A 13 -10.29 -0.71 15.76
N ASP A 14 -11.36 -1.39 15.37
CA ASP A 14 -11.76 -1.55 13.97
C ASP A 14 -12.13 -0.20 13.35
N ASN A 15 -12.82 0.66 14.10
CA ASN A 15 -13.18 2.02 13.66
C ASN A 15 -11.94 2.87 13.34
N TRP A 16 -10.89 2.78 14.18
CA TRP A 16 -9.63 3.49 13.90
C TRP A 16 -8.97 3.00 12.62
N LEU A 17 -8.97 1.67 12.39
CA LEU A 17 -8.42 1.08 11.18
C LEU A 17 -9.20 1.50 9.94
N GLU A 18 -10.54 1.54 10.00
CA GLU A 18 -11.40 2.02 8.91
C GLU A 18 -11.12 3.50 8.58
N LYS A 19 -11.09 4.38 9.59
CA LYS A 19 -10.77 5.80 9.38
C LYS A 19 -9.40 6.02 8.75
N LYS A 20 -8.39 5.26 9.20
CA LYS A 20 -7.00 5.44 8.75
C LYS A 20 -6.67 4.76 7.44
N LYS A 21 -7.30 3.63 7.11
CA LYS A 21 -6.91 2.73 6.01
C LYS A 21 -8.05 2.39 5.05
N GLY A 22 -9.25 2.91 5.29
CA GLY A 22 -10.45 2.60 4.53
C GLY A 22 -11.11 1.27 4.87
N LYS A 23 -10.38 0.35 5.48
CA LYS A 23 -10.88 -0.97 5.94
C LYS A 23 -9.92 -1.61 6.93
N PHE A 24 -10.41 -2.61 7.66
CA PHE A 24 -9.57 -3.55 8.41
C PHE A 24 -9.60 -4.93 7.72
N PHE A 25 -8.48 -5.63 7.77
CA PHE A 25 -8.36 -6.97 7.18
C PHE A 25 -8.96 -8.03 8.09
N MET A 26 -8.81 -7.84 9.41
CA MET A 26 -9.20 -8.80 10.43
C MET A 26 -9.91 -8.07 11.57
N PRO A 27 -11.11 -8.53 12.01
CA PRO A 27 -11.84 -7.95 13.13
C PRO A 27 -11.01 -7.90 14.41
N PHE A 28 -11.33 -6.96 15.31
CA PHE A 28 -10.60 -6.77 16.56
C PHE A 28 -10.45 -8.05 17.35
N ILE A 29 -11.53 -8.82 17.52
CA ILE A 29 -11.55 -10.05 18.31
C ILE A 29 -10.57 -11.12 17.79
N GLU A 30 -10.44 -11.23 16.47
CA GLU A 30 -9.49 -12.16 15.85
C GLU A 30 -8.04 -11.68 16.03
N ARG A 31 -7.78 -10.38 15.83
CA ARG A 31 -6.47 -9.78 16.09
C ARG A 31 -6.04 -9.93 17.54
N GLU A 32 -6.95 -9.71 18.46
CA GLU A 32 -6.72 -9.90 19.89
C GLU A 32 -6.37 -11.36 20.19
N THR A 33 -7.13 -12.31 19.65
CA THR A 33 -6.90 -13.76 19.84
C THR A 33 -5.51 -14.17 19.34
N ILE A 34 -5.11 -13.72 18.16
CA ILE A 34 -3.80 -14.02 17.59
C ILE A 34 -2.68 -13.42 18.45
N VAL A 35 -2.79 -12.15 18.85
CA VAL A 35 -1.76 -11.50 19.64
C VAL A 35 -1.63 -12.11 21.02
N LYS A 36 -2.74 -12.49 21.67
CA LYS A 36 -2.76 -13.23 22.95
C LYS A 36 -2.07 -14.59 22.86
N SER A 37 -2.06 -15.23 21.68
CA SER A 37 -1.41 -16.55 21.51
C SER A 37 0.11 -16.45 21.30
N ILE A 38 0.68 -15.25 21.17
CA ILE A 38 2.13 -15.07 21.08
C ILE A 38 2.76 -15.29 22.44
N ILE A 39 3.65 -16.27 22.53
CA ILE A 39 4.26 -16.72 23.79
C ILE A 39 4.94 -15.62 24.64
N TYR A 40 5.32 -14.52 24.03
CA TYR A 40 5.99 -13.41 24.72
C TYR A 40 5.04 -12.28 25.12
N VAL A 41 3.75 -12.34 24.74
CA VAL A 41 2.73 -11.37 25.10
C VAL A 41 2.06 -11.80 26.39
N ASP A 42 2.20 -10.99 27.42
CA ASP A 42 1.61 -11.30 28.75
C ASP A 42 0.17 -10.77 28.83
N GLU A 43 -0.14 -9.65 28.12
CA GLU A 43 -1.47 -9.06 28.14
C GLU A 43 -1.78 -8.31 26.83
N VAL A 44 -3.04 -8.35 26.43
CA VAL A 44 -3.56 -7.53 25.31
C VAL A 44 -4.67 -6.65 25.83
N ILE A 45 -4.60 -5.35 25.52
CA ILE A 45 -5.61 -4.38 25.93
C ILE A 45 -6.26 -3.70 24.72
N SER A 46 -7.54 -3.38 24.84
CA SER A 46 -8.26 -2.43 24.00
C SER A 46 -8.19 -1.03 24.61
N PHE A 47 -8.36 -0.01 23.80
CA PHE A 47 -8.44 1.36 24.24
C PHE A 47 -9.34 2.18 23.31
N ASP A 48 -9.87 3.29 23.80
CA ASP A 48 -10.71 4.19 23.03
C ASP A 48 -9.87 5.04 22.06
N ASP A 49 -10.36 5.20 20.84
CA ASP A 49 -9.72 6.06 19.85
C ASP A 49 -9.77 7.53 20.29
N ASP A 50 -8.74 8.28 19.95
CA ASP A 50 -8.73 9.74 20.13
C ASP A 50 -8.88 10.48 18.80
N ALA A 51 -9.11 11.81 18.89
CA ALA A 51 -9.25 12.65 17.70
C ALA A 51 -7.94 12.82 16.91
N LYS A 52 -6.79 12.60 17.55
CA LYS A 52 -5.45 12.69 16.93
C LYS A 52 -5.04 11.38 16.24
N GLY A 53 -5.77 10.28 16.47
CA GLY A 53 -5.40 8.95 15.98
C GLY A 53 -4.14 8.40 16.64
N SER A 54 -3.88 8.82 17.90
CA SER A 54 -2.74 8.40 18.72
C SER A 54 -3.10 7.19 19.60
N CYS A 55 -2.12 6.66 20.33
CA CYS A 55 -2.35 5.65 21.37
C CYS A 55 -2.16 6.22 22.79
N ILE A 56 -2.38 7.52 22.96
CA ILE A 56 -2.34 8.18 24.29
C ILE A 56 -3.29 7.50 25.27
N ASN A 57 -4.54 7.23 24.86
CA ASN A 57 -5.52 6.55 25.70
C ASN A 57 -5.08 5.15 26.14
N ALA A 58 -4.30 4.44 25.32
CA ALA A 58 -3.71 3.15 25.70
C ALA A 58 -2.68 3.34 26.84
N LEU A 59 -1.82 4.35 26.71
CA LEU A 59 -0.80 4.65 27.73
C LEU A 59 -1.43 5.05 29.06
N GLU A 60 -2.44 5.95 29.03
CA GLU A 60 -3.17 6.33 30.23
C GLU A 60 -3.90 5.15 30.85
N LYS A 61 -4.49 4.25 30.07
CA LYS A 61 -5.09 3.02 30.57
C LYS A 61 -4.07 2.11 31.27
N VAL A 62 -2.88 1.93 30.68
CA VAL A 62 -1.80 1.14 31.30
C VAL A 62 -1.34 1.76 32.61
N LYS A 63 -1.19 3.09 32.70
CA LYS A 63 -0.86 3.80 33.95
C LYS A 63 -1.90 3.54 35.05
N LEU A 64 -3.18 3.52 34.71
CA LEU A 64 -4.24 3.23 35.67
C LEU A 64 -4.21 1.76 36.14
N LEU A 65 -3.90 0.84 35.26
CA LEU A 65 -3.82 -0.60 35.59
C LEU A 65 -2.57 -0.95 36.41
N TYR A 66 -1.48 -0.18 36.20
CA TYR A 66 -0.16 -0.44 36.79
C TYR A 66 0.42 0.84 37.44
N PRO A 67 -0.23 1.40 38.48
CA PRO A 67 0.12 2.71 39.03
C PRO A 67 1.45 2.75 39.76
N ASN A 68 2.00 1.60 40.16
CA ASN A 68 3.25 1.49 40.89
C ASN A 68 4.39 0.91 40.04
N ASP A 69 4.15 0.63 38.76
CA ASP A 69 5.13 0.02 37.89
C ASP A 69 5.82 1.08 37.01
N GLU A 70 7.05 0.79 36.62
CA GLU A 70 7.79 1.60 35.65
C GLU A 70 7.33 1.20 34.24
N ILE A 71 6.76 2.15 33.50
CA ILE A 71 6.17 1.89 32.19
C ILE A 71 7.12 2.34 31.09
N TYR A 72 7.38 1.42 30.15
CA TYR A 72 8.19 1.64 28.96
C TYR A 72 7.33 1.55 27.70
N PHE A 73 7.31 2.63 26.90
CA PHE A 73 6.68 2.62 25.60
C PHE A 73 7.72 2.36 24.51
N ALA A 74 7.70 1.17 23.94
CA ALA A 74 8.68 0.70 22.97
C ALA A 74 8.22 1.00 21.54
N ASN A 75 9.07 1.69 20.77
CA ASN A 75 8.84 2.07 19.37
C ASN A 75 9.95 1.55 18.48
N GLY A 76 9.60 1.10 17.28
CA GLY A 76 10.52 0.66 16.25
C GLY A 76 10.23 1.30 14.90
N GLY A 77 11.04 0.97 13.89
CA GLY A 77 10.92 1.49 12.55
C GLY A 77 11.13 3.00 12.47
N ASP A 78 10.25 3.70 11.77
CA ASP A 78 10.33 5.13 11.48
C ASP A 78 9.89 6.07 12.63
N ARG A 79 9.60 5.53 13.83
CA ARG A 79 9.15 6.29 15.00
C ARG A 79 10.33 6.89 15.78
N ASN A 80 10.19 8.17 16.13
CA ASN A 80 11.20 8.91 16.91
C ASN A 80 10.55 10.01 17.76
N LYS A 81 11.33 10.67 18.60
CA LYS A 81 10.86 11.71 19.55
C LYS A 81 10.09 12.87 18.90
N LYS A 82 10.26 13.11 17.60
CA LYS A 82 9.66 14.26 16.91
C LYS A 82 8.34 13.93 16.21
N ASN A 83 8.01 12.64 16.04
CA ASN A 83 6.88 12.22 15.22
C ASN A 83 5.83 11.38 15.94
N ILE A 84 5.87 11.32 17.29
CA ILE A 84 4.88 10.61 18.09
C ILE A 84 4.19 11.57 19.08
N PRO A 85 2.86 11.72 19.01
CA PRO A 85 2.09 12.54 19.94
C PRO A 85 2.09 11.97 21.37
N GLU A 86 2.37 10.70 21.54
CA GLU A 86 2.44 10.00 22.82
C GLU A 86 3.48 10.57 23.78
N MET A 87 4.45 11.35 23.29
CA MET A 87 5.42 12.08 24.12
C MET A 87 4.77 13.09 25.09
N GLU A 88 3.49 13.44 24.87
CA GLU A 88 2.72 14.32 25.79
C GLU A 88 2.37 13.61 27.11
N VAL A 89 2.41 12.27 27.14
CA VAL A 89 2.05 11.49 28.34
C VAL A 89 3.20 11.49 29.34
N SER A 90 2.92 12.01 30.54
CA SER A 90 3.91 12.05 31.64
C SER A 90 4.12 10.67 32.29
N ASN A 91 5.27 10.47 32.91
CA ASN A 91 5.62 9.26 33.65
C ASN A 91 5.64 7.98 32.77
N ILE A 92 6.07 8.13 31.51
CA ILE A 92 6.33 7.05 30.58
C ILE A 92 7.77 7.13 30.09
N ASN A 93 8.48 6.03 30.10
CA ASN A 93 9.81 5.90 29.53
C ASN A 93 9.68 5.51 28.04
N PHE A 94 10.21 6.32 27.13
CA PHE A 94 10.14 6.06 25.68
C PHE A 94 11.42 5.41 25.20
N ILE A 95 11.31 4.25 24.57
CA ILE A 95 12.42 3.53 23.94
C ILE A 95 12.17 3.49 22.43
N PHE A 96 13.17 3.91 21.66
CA PHE A 96 13.12 3.95 20.20
C PHE A 96 14.06 2.91 19.60
N SER A 97 13.96 2.69 18.30
CA SER A 97 14.79 1.75 17.53
C SER A 97 14.66 0.28 17.99
N VAL A 98 13.55 -0.06 18.65
CA VAL A 98 13.29 -1.44 19.08
C VAL A 98 13.01 -2.31 17.85
N GLY A 99 13.87 -3.29 17.60
CA GLY A 99 13.82 -4.12 16.40
C GLY A 99 14.42 -3.49 15.14
N GLY A 100 15.05 -2.30 15.27
CA GLY A 100 15.70 -1.56 14.19
C GLY A 100 14.92 -0.33 13.71
N ASP A 101 15.63 0.53 12.97
CA ASP A 101 15.08 1.82 12.48
C ASP A 101 14.35 1.69 11.14
N ASP A 102 14.59 0.61 10.42
CA ASP A 102 13.94 0.34 9.15
C ASP A 102 12.53 -0.19 9.33
N LYS A 103 11.59 0.45 8.70
CA LYS A 103 10.21 -0.05 8.58
C LYS A 103 10.16 -1.19 7.55
N LYS A 104 10.34 -2.43 8.01
CA LYS A 104 10.36 -3.62 7.14
C LYS A 104 9.05 -3.88 6.42
N ASN A 105 7.91 -3.52 7.03
CA ASN A 105 6.59 -3.75 6.47
C ASN A 105 5.52 -2.86 7.10
N SER A 106 4.38 -2.75 6.45
CA SER A 106 3.19 -2.14 7.05
C SER A 106 1.93 -2.84 6.58
N SER A 107 0.93 -2.87 7.45
CA SER A 107 -0.38 -3.42 7.09
C SER A 107 -1.05 -2.66 5.93
N SER A 108 -0.75 -1.37 5.72
CA SER A 108 -1.23 -0.62 4.55
C SER A 108 -0.59 -1.13 3.26
N TRP A 109 0.72 -1.41 3.25
CA TRP A 109 1.40 -1.98 2.08
C TRP A 109 0.88 -3.38 1.75
N ILE A 110 0.67 -4.23 2.78
CA ILE A 110 0.11 -5.57 2.62
C ILE A 110 -1.31 -5.47 2.04
N LEU A 111 -2.17 -4.63 2.64
CA LEU A 111 -3.55 -4.46 2.19
C LEU A 111 -3.64 -3.95 0.75
N ASN A 112 -2.79 -3.01 0.35
CA ASN A 112 -2.76 -2.52 -1.02
C ASN A 112 -2.33 -3.60 -2.01
N LYS A 113 -1.32 -4.42 -1.66
CA LYS A 113 -0.91 -5.56 -2.50
C LYS A 113 -1.99 -6.65 -2.59
N TRP A 114 -2.81 -6.83 -1.55
CA TRP A 114 -3.91 -7.80 -1.54
C TRP A 114 -5.20 -7.27 -2.18
N GLN A 115 -5.36 -5.95 -2.20
CA GLN A 115 -6.56 -5.35 -2.78
C GLN A 115 -6.58 -5.46 -4.29
N TYR A 116 -5.40 -5.39 -4.92
CA TYR A 116 -5.25 -5.41 -6.36
C TYR A 116 -4.26 -6.51 -6.74
N TYR A 117 -4.65 -7.35 -7.72
CA TYR A 117 -3.70 -8.26 -8.32
C TYR A 117 -2.55 -7.45 -8.92
N PHE A 118 -1.32 -7.76 -8.50
CA PHE A 118 -0.10 -7.08 -8.92
C PHE A 118 0.80 -8.08 -9.64
N GLU A 119 1.38 -7.67 -10.76
CA GLU A 119 2.33 -8.48 -11.50
C GLU A 119 3.49 -7.63 -12.04
N GLU A 120 4.72 -8.12 -11.81
CA GLU A 120 5.93 -7.54 -12.39
C GLU A 120 6.18 -8.11 -13.79
N ARG A 121 6.63 -7.25 -14.70
CA ARG A 121 6.98 -7.56 -16.09
C ARG A 121 8.34 -6.94 -16.44
N GLN A 122 8.94 -7.36 -17.57
CA GLN A 122 10.20 -6.79 -18.04
C GLN A 122 10.12 -5.30 -18.40
N TRP A 123 8.92 -4.79 -18.62
CA TRP A 123 8.65 -3.41 -18.97
C TRP A 123 8.20 -2.54 -17.77
N GLY A 124 8.03 -3.13 -16.59
CA GLY A 124 7.53 -2.49 -15.39
C GLY A 124 6.56 -3.37 -14.62
N SER A 125 5.35 -2.91 -14.38
CA SER A 125 4.35 -3.68 -13.61
C SER A 125 2.92 -3.26 -13.94
N PHE A 126 1.94 -4.02 -13.44
CA PHE A 126 0.55 -3.59 -13.50
C PHE A 126 -0.24 -4.04 -12.26
N PHE A 127 -1.30 -3.29 -11.99
CA PHE A 127 -2.33 -3.64 -11.02
C PHE A 127 -3.66 -3.89 -11.73
N ASN A 128 -4.37 -4.98 -11.38
CA ASN A 128 -5.79 -5.10 -11.69
C ASN A 128 -6.60 -4.30 -10.67
N LEU A 129 -7.20 -3.20 -11.11
CA LEU A 129 -7.99 -2.32 -10.25
C LEU A 129 -9.45 -2.78 -10.13
N PHE A 130 -9.97 -3.35 -11.20
CA PHE A 130 -11.35 -3.84 -11.25
C PHE A 130 -11.51 -4.88 -12.34
N GLU A 131 -12.28 -5.93 -12.10
CA GLU A 131 -12.58 -6.96 -13.10
C GLU A 131 -14.00 -7.52 -12.92
N THR A 132 -14.71 -7.60 -14.03
CA THR A 132 -16.00 -8.30 -14.15
C THR A 132 -15.97 -9.22 -15.37
N LYS A 133 -17.08 -9.89 -15.66
CA LYS A 133 -17.20 -10.73 -16.85
C LYS A 133 -16.89 -9.98 -18.16
N ASN A 134 -17.18 -8.68 -18.23
CA ASN A 134 -17.14 -7.91 -19.47
C ASN A 134 -16.17 -6.73 -19.45
N ILE A 135 -15.67 -6.33 -18.29
CA ILE A 135 -14.82 -5.14 -18.11
C ILE A 135 -13.64 -5.50 -17.23
N LYS A 136 -12.48 -5.07 -17.64
CA LYS A 136 -11.25 -5.14 -16.85
C LYS A 136 -10.57 -3.78 -16.85
N VAL A 137 -10.20 -3.27 -15.67
CA VAL A 137 -9.48 -2.02 -15.51
C VAL A 137 -8.14 -2.32 -14.84
N LYS A 138 -7.07 -1.83 -15.46
CA LYS A 138 -5.70 -1.98 -14.92
C LYS A 138 -5.01 -0.62 -14.84
N GLU A 139 -4.07 -0.51 -13.95
CA GLU A 139 -3.01 0.49 -14.01
C GLU A 139 -1.74 -0.18 -14.53
N LEU A 140 -1.25 0.29 -15.67
CA LEU A 140 0.03 -0.12 -16.25
C LEU A 140 1.10 0.90 -15.85
N ILE A 141 2.23 0.42 -15.37
CA ILE A 141 3.38 1.24 -14.95
C ILE A 141 4.55 0.87 -15.84
N ILE A 142 4.89 1.76 -16.79
CA ILE A 142 5.92 1.52 -17.78
C ILE A 142 7.18 2.27 -17.38
N GLU A 143 8.25 1.54 -17.10
CA GLU A 143 9.54 2.12 -16.73
C GLU A 143 10.22 2.88 -17.89
N PRO A 144 11.10 3.85 -17.59
CA PRO A 144 11.90 4.56 -18.58
C PRO A 144 12.67 3.62 -19.50
N GLY A 145 12.63 3.88 -20.80
CA GLY A 145 13.32 3.10 -21.82
C GLY A 145 12.73 1.70 -22.07
N LYS A 146 11.56 1.40 -21.53
CA LYS A 146 10.93 0.09 -21.68
C LYS A 146 9.72 0.13 -22.61
N ALA A 147 9.35 -1.06 -23.11
CA ALA A 147 8.20 -1.25 -23.98
C ALA A 147 7.50 -2.56 -23.65
N MET A 148 6.18 -2.56 -23.75
CA MET A 148 5.38 -3.78 -23.75
C MET A 148 5.64 -4.60 -25.01
N SER A 149 5.21 -5.86 -25.05
CA SER A 149 5.19 -6.63 -26.30
C SER A 149 4.20 -6.01 -27.28
N PHE A 150 4.52 -6.10 -28.57
CA PHE A 150 3.57 -5.79 -29.63
C PHE A 150 2.47 -6.87 -29.64
N GLN A 151 1.20 -6.50 -29.50
CA GLN A 151 0.09 -7.42 -29.28
C GLN A 151 -1.17 -7.03 -30.05
N LYS A 152 -2.09 -7.98 -30.21
CA LYS A 152 -3.38 -7.80 -30.85
C LYS A 152 -4.46 -8.58 -30.11
N HIS A 153 -5.63 -8.00 -29.92
CA HIS A 153 -6.76 -8.63 -29.27
C HIS A 153 -7.90 -8.89 -30.25
N LEU A 154 -8.45 -10.11 -30.23
CA LEU A 154 -9.51 -10.52 -31.14
C LEU A 154 -10.92 -10.27 -30.61
N LYS A 155 -11.08 -10.00 -29.31
CA LYS A 155 -12.40 -9.97 -28.64
C LYS A 155 -12.63 -8.78 -27.75
N ARG A 156 -11.69 -7.84 -27.63
CA ARG A 156 -11.84 -6.66 -26.79
C ARG A 156 -11.23 -5.44 -27.45
N ASN A 157 -11.86 -4.31 -27.19
CA ASN A 157 -11.25 -3.00 -27.38
C ASN A 157 -10.54 -2.60 -26.09
N GLU A 158 -9.58 -1.69 -26.18
CA GLU A 158 -8.93 -1.11 -25.03
C GLU A 158 -9.00 0.42 -25.10
N ILE A 159 -9.05 1.07 -23.95
CA ILE A 159 -8.95 2.52 -23.81
C ILE A 159 -7.79 2.77 -22.88
N TRP A 160 -6.80 3.53 -23.32
CA TRP A 160 -5.65 3.89 -22.55
C TRP A 160 -5.70 5.37 -22.19
N LEU A 161 -5.68 5.69 -20.91
CA LEU A 161 -5.61 7.05 -20.39
C LEU A 161 -4.30 7.21 -19.63
N VAL A 162 -3.45 8.16 -20.03
CA VAL A 162 -2.24 8.48 -19.28
C VAL A 162 -2.59 9.27 -18.03
N SER A 163 -2.45 8.66 -16.86
CA SER A 163 -2.72 9.30 -15.58
C SER A 163 -1.53 10.11 -15.06
N ASP A 164 -0.30 9.70 -15.38
CA ASP A 164 0.93 10.45 -15.09
C ASP A 164 2.07 10.07 -16.04
N GLY A 165 3.01 10.99 -16.24
CA GLY A 165 4.10 10.82 -17.21
C GLY A 165 3.66 10.99 -18.66
N SER A 166 4.37 10.34 -19.58
CA SER A 166 4.09 10.30 -21.02
C SER A 166 4.47 8.94 -21.59
N CYS A 167 3.83 8.52 -22.68
CA CYS A 167 4.16 7.30 -23.39
C CYS A 167 4.05 7.49 -24.90
N GLU A 168 4.65 6.58 -25.66
CA GLU A 168 4.46 6.45 -27.11
C GLU A 168 3.61 5.21 -27.37
N VAL A 169 2.62 5.34 -28.22
CA VAL A 169 1.79 4.26 -28.73
C VAL A 169 2.19 3.96 -30.16
N ASN A 170 2.65 2.74 -30.40
CA ASN A 170 2.90 2.20 -31.73
C ASN A 170 1.70 1.34 -32.15
N SER A 171 1.23 1.53 -33.38
CA SER A 171 0.14 0.73 -33.94
C SER A 171 0.38 0.33 -35.38
N ALA A 172 -0.15 -0.83 -35.77
CA ALA A 172 -0.12 -1.35 -37.14
C ALA A 172 -1.45 -2.04 -37.46
N ILE A 173 -1.87 -1.97 -38.73
CA ILE A 173 -3.09 -2.61 -39.20
C ILE A 173 -2.85 -4.07 -39.59
N SER A 174 -1.82 -4.34 -40.34
CA SER A 174 -1.60 -5.63 -40.97
C SER A 174 -0.47 -6.48 -40.39
N ASN A 175 0.67 -5.85 -40.03
CA ASN A 175 1.86 -6.55 -39.57
C ASN A 175 2.61 -5.72 -38.53
N PRO A 176 2.98 -6.31 -37.37
CA PRO A 176 3.77 -5.59 -36.35
C PRO A 176 5.16 -5.11 -36.82
N GLU A 177 5.71 -5.70 -37.88
CA GLU A 177 6.98 -5.25 -38.47
C GLU A 177 6.84 -3.96 -39.30
N GLN A 178 5.62 -3.57 -39.63
CA GLN A 178 5.28 -2.33 -40.33
C GLN A 178 4.50 -1.43 -39.39
N GLU A 179 5.22 -0.69 -38.56
CA GLU A 179 4.60 0.33 -37.72
C GLU A 179 4.00 1.42 -38.60
N ASP A 180 2.67 1.47 -38.66
CA ASP A 180 1.97 2.42 -39.51
C ASP A 180 1.80 3.77 -38.83
N LYS A 181 1.81 3.82 -37.50
CA LYS A 181 1.55 5.04 -36.74
C LYS A 181 2.19 5.03 -35.37
N LYS A 182 2.85 6.16 -35.05
CA LYS A 182 3.36 6.49 -33.71
C LYS A 182 2.63 7.72 -33.18
N ILE A 183 2.19 7.65 -31.93
CA ILE A 183 1.51 8.75 -31.24
C ILE A 183 2.12 8.91 -29.88
N ILE A 184 2.46 10.15 -29.51
CA ILE A 184 2.86 10.47 -28.14
C ILE A 184 1.61 10.88 -27.37
N LEU A 185 1.41 10.25 -26.21
CA LEU A 185 0.36 10.59 -25.26
C LEU A 185 1.02 11.21 -24.03
N ASN A 186 0.57 12.38 -23.65
CA ASN A 186 0.95 13.08 -22.44
C ASN A 186 -0.11 12.87 -21.34
N LYS A 187 0.18 13.33 -20.15
CA LYS A 187 -0.76 13.27 -19.04
C LYS A 187 -2.14 13.80 -19.43
N PHE A 188 -3.16 12.96 -19.19
CA PHE A 188 -4.58 13.13 -19.52
C PHE A 188 -4.95 12.96 -21.00
N ASP A 189 -3.99 12.66 -21.88
CA ASP A 189 -4.32 12.16 -23.21
C ASP A 189 -4.83 10.72 -23.14
N TYR A 190 -5.63 10.34 -24.10
CA TYR A 190 -6.15 8.97 -24.22
C TYR A 190 -6.03 8.43 -25.65
N HIS A 191 -6.04 7.11 -25.78
CA HIS A 191 -6.04 6.39 -27.04
C HIS A 191 -7.02 5.22 -27.00
N ILE A 192 -7.76 5.01 -28.09
CA ILE A 192 -8.66 3.85 -28.24
C ILE A 192 -7.96 2.84 -29.14
N VAL A 193 -7.85 1.61 -28.66
CA VAL A 193 -7.33 0.46 -29.42
C VAL A 193 -8.50 -0.42 -29.85
N PRO A 194 -8.87 -0.43 -31.12
CA PRO A 194 -9.92 -1.33 -31.63
C PRO A 194 -9.49 -2.81 -31.59
N VAL A 195 -10.46 -3.72 -31.62
CA VAL A 195 -10.20 -5.14 -31.86
C VAL A 195 -9.39 -5.33 -33.14
N GLU A 196 -8.54 -6.35 -33.14
CA GLU A 196 -7.68 -6.75 -34.28
C GLU A 196 -6.60 -5.73 -34.68
N GLN A 197 -6.47 -4.61 -34.01
CA GLN A 197 -5.36 -3.69 -34.21
C GLN A 197 -4.11 -4.14 -33.45
N TRP A 198 -2.97 -4.23 -34.13
CA TRP A 198 -1.69 -4.38 -33.49
C TRP A 198 -1.28 -3.10 -32.75
N HIS A 199 -0.83 -3.25 -31.53
CA HIS A 199 -0.50 -2.11 -30.66
C HIS A 199 0.59 -2.45 -29.65
N GLN A 200 1.27 -1.38 -29.21
CA GLN A 200 2.33 -1.46 -28.20
C GLN A 200 2.40 -0.12 -27.46
N ILE A 201 2.62 -0.16 -26.16
CA ILE A 201 3.03 1.01 -25.38
C ILE A 201 4.54 0.95 -25.18
N CYS A 202 5.21 2.07 -25.46
CA CYS A 202 6.62 2.31 -25.19
C CYS A 202 6.76 3.52 -24.27
N ASN A 203 7.77 3.52 -23.44
CA ASN A 203 8.17 4.68 -22.67
C ASN A 203 9.60 5.11 -23.05
N PRO A 204 9.76 5.91 -24.11
CA PRO A 204 11.08 6.41 -24.52
C PRO A 204 11.59 7.57 -23.66
N PHE A 205 10.80 8.00 -22.65
CA PHE A 205 11.09 9.14 -21.80
C PHE A 205 11.87 8.72 -20.53
N ASP A 206 12.32 9.70 -19.76
CA ASP A 206 13.13 9.55 -18.54
C ASP A 206 12.29 9.38 -17.26
N LYS A 207 10.97 9.53 -17.35
CA LYS A 207 10.03 9.35 -16.25
C LYS A 207 9.14 8.14 -16.48
N THR A 208 8.79 7.46 -15.40
CA THR A 208 7.79 6.38 -15.42
C THR A 208 6.46 6.88 -15.97
N ALA A 209 5.83 6.09 -16.83
CA ALA A 209 4.49 6.36 -17.36
C ALA A 209 3.45 5.51 -16.64
N HIS A 210 2.36 6.12 -16.19
CA HIS A 210 1.21 5.48 -15.57
C HIS A 210 0.01 5.58 -16.51
N ILE A 211 -0.54 4.42 -16.90
CA ILE A 211 -1.63 4.33 -17.86
C ILE A 211 -2.79 3.53 -17.24
N ILE A 212 -3.99 4.06 -17.32
CA ILE A 212 -5.22 3.32 -17.02
C ILE A 212 -5.69 2.65 -18.29
N GLU A 213 -5.75 1.32 -18.27
CA GLU A 213 -6.27 0.45 -19.33
C GLU A 213 -7.67 -0.04 -18.99
#